data_1326b11dfaa2fcb6974dbc88e62b9e95
#
_entry.id   1326b11dfaa2fcb6974dbc88e62b9e95
#
_cell.length_a   1.000
_cell.length_b   1.000
_cell.length_c   1.000
_cell.angle_alpha   90.00
_cell.angle_beta   90.00
_cell.angle_gamma   90.00
#
_symmetry.space_group_name_H-M   'P 1'
#
loop_
_entity.id
_entity.type
_entity.pdbx_description
1 polymer ?
#
loop_
_entity_poly.entity_id
_entity_poly.type
_entity_poly.pdbx_seq_one_letter_code
_entity_poly.pdbx_strand_id
1 'polypeptide(L)'
;MTSFAQQRPVNERREVNRVERKAQKKTPKAVSKRYPDLEMVEILSTNTEFTIGEKSQTVSAKRTVRPYSINRYETTYRLWHNVRIWAERNGYVFSNPGQEGNGGRRGALPSRKDSLQPVTNINWYDAIVWCNAFSEMDGRNPCYTYKGEVIRDATDTAVCDLSKCDWNQNGYRLPSEAEWEYAARKTPGKLQSDLLASGQVNANGDDDESVEPTSLGWISDNSKETHSVGTALANGAGLFDMTGNVLEFCWDWQASYDVQQLDIHQAGPEFGSERVMRGGSWNQYTMFYGAGDRYSFNPSEFYNYFGFRIAVSAE
;
A
#
# COMPACT_ATOMS: atom_id res chain seq x y z
N MET A 1 21.74 46.36 0.42
CA MET A 1 21.92 45.31 -0.60
C MET A 1 20.72 44.40 -0.50
N THR A 2 19.77 44.58 -1.38
CA THR A 2 18.46 43.94 -1.38
C THR A 2 18.52 42.61 -2.16
N SER A 3 18.20 41.54 -1.50
CA SER A 3 18.12 40.20 -2.09
C SER A 3 16.89 40.08 -3.00
N PHE A 4 17.11 39.83 -4.29
CA PHE A 4 16.06 39.49 -5.25
C PHE A 4 15.68 38.03 -5.09
N ALA A 5 14.52 37.74 -4.49
CA ALA A 5 13.87 36.44 -4.60
C ALA A 5 13.28 36.33 -6.02
N GLN A 6 13.80 35.40 -6.82
CA GLN A 6 13.25 35.09 -8.15
C GLN A 6 11.87 34.41 -7.97
N GLN A 7 10.82 35.16 -8.24
CA GLN A 7 9.47 34.62 -8.43
C GLN A 7 9.40 33.89 -9.78
N ARG A 8 9.08 32.61 -9.78
CA ARG A 8 8.76 31.89 -11.01
C ARG A 8 7.55 32.48 -11.72
N PRO A 9 7.53 32.49 -13.06
CA PRO A 9 6.46 33.12 -13.82
C PRO A 9 5.09 32.50 -13.52
N VAL A 10 4.09 33.34 -13.34
CA VAL A 10 2.68 32.99 -13.04
C VAL A 10 2.06 32.04 -14.09
N ASN A 11 2.61 32.05 -15.31
CA ASN A 11 2.14 31.18 -16.41
C ASN A 11 2.47 29.69 -16.24
N GLU A 12 3.65 29.34 -15.68
CA GLU A 12 4.00 27.94 -15.41
C GLU A 12 3.10 27.33 -14.34
N ARG A 13 2.77 28.09 -13.28
CA ARG A 13 1.83 27.62 -12.25
C ARG A 13 0.41 27.40 -12.78
N ARG A 14 -0.03 28.20 -13.77
CA ARG A 14 -1.34 28.03 -14.41
C ARG A 14 -1.39 26.81 -15.32
N GLU A 15 -0.28 26.45 -15.94
CA GLU A 15 -0.21 25.32 -16.85
C GLU A 15 -0.12 23.99 -16.08
N VAL A 16 0.67 23.91 -15.01
CA VAL A 16 0.71 22.76 -14.09
C VAL A 16 -0.67 22.54 -13.48
N ASN A 17 -1.29 23.57 -12.91
CA ASN A 17 -2.65 23.45 -12.36
C ASN A 17 -3.72 23.11 -13.42
N ARG A 18 -3.51 23.43 -14.68
CA ARG A 18 -4.43 23.07 -15.78
C ARG A 18 -4.24 21.63 -16.24
N VAL A 19 -3.02 21.10 -16.20
CA VAL A 19 -2.70 19.71 -16.49
C VAL A 19 -3.23 18.83 -15.35
N GLU A 20 -3.00 19.20 -14.09
CA GLU A 20 -3.51 18.48 -12.91
C GLU A 20 -5.04 18.53 -12.83
N ARG A 21 -5.69 19.68 -13.12
CA ARG A 21 -7.16 19.75 -13.21
C ARG A 21 -7.75 18.98 -14.39
N LYS A 22 -6.99 18.79 -15.49
CA LYS A 22 -7.39 17.90 -16.60
C LYS A 22 -7.20 16.42 -16.26
N ALA A 23 -6.17 16.08 -15.46
CA ALA A 23 -5.98 14.74 -14.95
C ALA A 23 -7.09 14.38 -13.94
N GLN A 24 -7.46 15.28 -13.03
CA GLN A 24 -8.58 15.11 -12.10
C GLN A 24 -9.96 15.07 -12.78
N LYS A 25 -10.12 15.62 -14.00
CA LYS A 25 -11.35 15.57 -14.79
C LYS A 25 -11.45 14.39 -15.74
N LYS A 26 -10.41 13.57 -15.90
CA LYS A 26 -10.56 12.23 -16.46
C LYS A 26 -11.19 11.38 -15.36
N THR A 27 -12.49 11.24 -15.42
CA THR A 27 -13.26 10.25 -14.66
C THR A 27 -12.46 8.96 -14.66
N PRO A 28 -12.17 8.34 -13.49
CA PRO A 28 -11.47 7.07 -13.44
C PRO A 28 -12.18 6.14 -14.42
N LYS A 29 -11.42 5.45 -15.27
CA LYS A 29 -11.97 4.39 -16.10
C LYS A 29 -12.77 3.49 -15.17
N ALA A 30 -14.03 3.26 -15.53
CA ALA A 30 -15.03 2.60 -14.72
C ALA A 30 -14.42 1.54 -13.79
N VAL A 31 -14.71 1.65 -12.49
CA VAL A 31 -14.54 0.57 -11.51
C VAL A 31 -14.87 -0.72 -12.23
N SER A 32 -13.99 -1.66 -12.23
CA SER A 32 -14.22 -2.93 -12.89
C SER A 32 -15.55 -3.48 -12.38
N LYS A 33 -16.56 -3.60 -13.23
CA LYS A 33 -17.86 -4.18 -12.84
C LYS A 33 -17.70 -5.59 -12.24
N ARG A 34 -16.55 -6.20 -12.47
CA ARG A 34 -16.18 -7.54 -12.00
C ARG A 34 -15.68 -7.53 -10.55
N TYR A 35 -14.98 -6.46 -10.13
CA TYR A 35 -14.40 -6.34 -8.79
C TYR A 35 -14.70 -4.95 -8.23
N PRO A 36 -15.87 -4.76 -7.57
CA PRO A 36 -16.33 -3.43 -7.16
C PRO A 36 -15.51 -2.79 -6.03
N ASP A 37 -14.70 -3.55 -5.33
CA ASP A 37 -13.76 -3.15 -4.29
C ASP A 37 -12.30 -3.07 -4.79
N LEU A 38 -12.11 -3.12 -6.11
CA LEU A 38 -10.85 -2.88 -6.78
C LEU A 38 -10.93 -1.55 -7.55
N GLU A 39 -10.29 -0.53 -7.02
CA GLU A 39 -10.20 0.78 -7.65
C GLU A 39 -8.74 1.26 -7.62
N MET A 40 -8.05 1.10 -8.75
CA MET A 40 -6.66 1.49 -8.86
C MET A 40 -6.54 3.01 -9.05
N VAL A 41 -5.80 3.65 -8.14
CA VAL A 41 -5.45 5.07 -8.19
C VAL A 41 -4.08 5.22 -8.80
N GLU A 42 -3.98 5.98 -9.87
CA GLU A 42 -2.69 6.27 -10.52
C GLU A 42 -1.88 7.26 -9.68
N ILE A 43 -0.70 6.85 -9.28
CA ILE A 43 0.27 7.68 -8.57
C ILE A 43 1.30 8.17 -9.59
N LEU A 44 1.04 9.35 -10.11
CA LEU A 44 1.99 10.04 -10.98
C LEU A 44 3.17 10.49 -10.12
N SER A 45 4.28 9.83 -10.27
CA SER A 45 5.58 10.31 -9.83
C SER A 45 6.33 10.82 -11.07
N THR A 46 7.04 11.91 -10.92
CA THR A 46 7.90 12.44 -11.99
C THR A 46 9.32 11.86 -11.89
N ASN A 47 9.49 10.66 -11.37
CA ASN A 47 10.78 10.12 -10.93
C ASN A 47 11.50 11.08 -9.95
N THR A 48 10.74 11.83 -9.19
CA THR A 48 11.29 12.80 -8.25
C THR A 48 11.81 12.06 -7.02
N GLU A 49 13.02 12.39 -6.65
CA GLU A 49 13.62 11.93 -5.41
C GLU A 49 12.86 12.52 -4.21
N PHE A 50 12.55 11.69 -3.23
CA PHE A 50 12.02 12.09 -1.94
C PHE A 50 12.79 11.43 -0.81
N THR A 51 12.65 11.95 0.40
CA THR A 51 13.27 11.36 1.59
C THR A 51 12.26 10.45 2.28
N ILE A 52 12.54 9.14 2.31
CA ILE A 52 11.76 8.17 3.08
C ILE A 52 12.15 8.24 4.55
N GLY A 53 11.19 8.16 5.47
CA GLY A 53 11.41 8.26 6.90
C GLY A 53 12.10 9.58 7.32
N GLU A 54 11.75 10.69 6.68
CA GLU A 54 12.47 11.98 6.77
C GLU A 54 12.59 12.49 8.21
N LYS A 55 11.55 12.36 8.99
CA LYS A 55 11.46 12.90 10.36
C LYS A 55 11.12 11.82 11.41
N SER A 56 10.44 10.75 10.99
CA SER A 56 10.01 9.68 11.88
C SER A 56 11.15 8.73 12.26
N GLN A 57 12.22 8.68 11.44
CA GLN A 57 13.36 7.79 11.64
C GLN A 57 14.64 8.57 11.95
N THR A 58 15.50 7.99 12.80
CA THR A 58 16.85 8.55 13.07
C THR A 58 17.75 8.48 11.84
N VAL A 59 17.52 7.54 10.95
CA VAL A 59 18.20 7.39 9.67
C VAL A 59 17.15 7.44 8.55
N SER A 60 17.35 8.33 7.61
CA SER A 60 16.52 8.47 6.42
C SER A 60 17.34 8.25 5.16
N ALA A 61 16.68 8.01 4.04
CA ALA A 61 17.36 7.85 2.77
C ALA A 61 16.58 8.48 1.62
N LYS A 62 17.31 8.75 0.53
CA LYS A 62 16.71 9.20 -0.72
C LYS A 62 16.17 8.00 -1.49
N ARG A 63 14.95 8.14 -2.00
CA ARG A 63 14.28 7.15 -2.85
C ARG A 63 13.64 7.82 -4.05
N THR A 64 13.55 7.08 -5.13
CA THR A 64 12.82 7.49 -6.34
C THR A 64 11.74 6.48 -6.62
N VAL A 65 10.54 6.94 -6.86
CA VAL A 65 9.39 6.09 -7.19
C VAL A 65 9.02 6.31 -8.66
N ARG A 66 8.89 5.25 -9.45
CA ARG A 66 8.36 5.30 -10.81
C ARG A 66 6.83 5.44 -10.76
N PRO A 67 6.18 5.90 -11.83
CA PRO A 67 4.72 5.88 -11.91
C PRO A 67 4.18 4.47 -11.69
N TYR A 68 3.14 4.35 -10.89
CA TYR A 68 2.45 3.09 -10.58
C TYR A 68 0.99 3.37 -10.25
N SER A 69 0.20 2.32 -10.16
CA SER A 69 -1.15 2.40 -9.59
C SER A 69 -1.23 1.58 -8.30
N ILE A 70 -1.97 2.09 -7.33
CA ILE A 70 -2.19 1.41 -6.05
C ILE A 70 -3.69 1.31 -5.78
N ASN A 71 -4.15 0.22 -5.16
CA ASN A 71 -5.56 0.11 -4.84
C ASN A 71 -5.98 1.19 -3.83
N ARG A 72 -7.11 1.82 -4.09
CA ARG A 72 -7.70 2.86 -3.23
C ARG A 72 -7.89 2.38 -1.80
N TYR A 73 -8.16 1.10 -1.63
CA TYR A 73 -8.50 0.44 -0.38
C TYR A 73 -7.50 -0.66 -0.03
N GLU A 74 -7.47 -1.06 1.21
CA GLU A 74 -6.91 -2.34 1.61
C GLU A 74 -7.62 -3.48 0.86
N THR A 75 -6.97 -4.62 0.67
CA THR A 75 -7.59 -5.80 0.05
C THR A 75 -8.70 -6.32 0.93
N THR A 76 -9.95 -6.27 0.44
CA THR A 76 -11.11 -6.73 1.20
C THR A 76 -11.14 -8.25 1.32
N TYR A 77 -11.76 -8.75 2.40
CA TYR A 77 -11.95 -10.19 2.56
C TYR A 77 -12.77 -10.80 1.42
N ARG A 78 -13.76 -10.09 0.90
CA ARG A 78 -14.55 -10.53 -0.24
C ARG A 78 -13.69 -10.76 -1.49
N LEU A 79 -12.82 -9.82 -1.81
CA LEU A 79 -11.91 -9.94 -2.96
C LEU A 79 -10.91 -11.07 -2.72
N TRP A 80 -10.28 -11.10 -1.54
CA TRP A 80 -9.39 -12.19 -1.10
C TRP A 80 -10.03 -13.55 -1.28
N HIS A 81 -11.21 -13.77 -0.70
CA HIS A 81 -11.91 -15.04 -0.72
C HIS A 81 -12.23 -15.50 -2.15
N ASN A 82 -12.75 -14.61 -2.98
CA ASN A 82 -13.12 -14.94 -4.36
C ASN A 82 -11.91 -15.39 -5.18
N VAL A 83 -10.80 -14.65 -5.07
CA VAL A 83 -9.54 -15.02 -5.75
C VAL A 83 -8.98 -16.30 -5.18
N ARG A 84 -8.94 -16.48 -3.86
CA ARG A 84 -8.44 -17.70 -3.22
C ARG A 84 -9.18 -18.95 -3.69
N ILE A 85 -10.52 -18.93 -3.73
CA ILE A 85 -11.32 -20.07 -4.19
C ILE A 85 -11.04 -20.40 -5.67
N TRP A 86 -10.80 -19.40 -6.50
CA TRP A 86 -10.37 -19.62 -7.88
C TRP A 86 -8.95 -20.20 -7.91
N ALA A 87 -8.04 -19.64 -7.15
CA ALA A 87 -6.64 -19.99 -7.09
C ALA A 87 -6.42 -21.46 -6.68
N GLU A 88 -7.10 -21.92 -5.60
CA GLU A 88 -7.03 -23.30 -5.12
C GLU A 88 -7.47 -24.32 -6.19
N ARG A 89 -8.38 -23.94 -7.10
CA ARG A 89 -8.80 -24.76 -8.24
C ARG A 89 -7.82 -24.71 -9.41
N ASN A 90 -6.90 -23.78 -9.39
CA ASN A 90 -5.90 -23.53 -10.45
C ASN A 90 -4.45 -23.79 -9.97
N GLY A 91 -4.29 -24.64 -8.94
CA GLY A 91 -2.98 -25.15 -8.51
C GLY A 91 -2.21 -24.21 -7.57
N TYR A 92 -2.88 -23.25 -6.94
CA TYR A 92 -2.31 -22.42 -5.90
C TYR A 92 -2.58 -22.99 -4.52
N VAL A 93 -1.62 -22.83 -3.60
CA VAL A 93 -1.70 -23.32 -2.21
C VAL A 93 -1.44 -22.14 -1.25
N PHE A 94 -2.28 -22.03 -0.22
CA PHE A 94 -2.16 -21.00 0.82
C PHE A 94 -1.91 -21.62 2.18
N SER A 95 -1.07 -20.98 3.00
CA SER A 95 -0.85 -21.36 4.40
C SER A 95 -2.06 -20.98 5.27
N ASN A 96 -2.71 -19.86 4.94
CA ASN A 96 -3.82 -19.31 5.71
C ASN A 96 -5.00 -18.98 4.81
N PRO A 97 -6.22 -19.37 5.20
CA PRO A 97 -7.41 -19.09 4.39
C PRO A 97 -7.88 -17.63 4.46
N GLY A 98 -7.26 -16.82 5.33
CA GLY A 98 -7.70 -15.47 5.63
C GLY A 98 -8.96 -15.41 6.50
N GLN A 99 -9.27 -14.20 6.97
CA GLN A 99 -10.38 -13.89 7.86
C GLN A 99 -10.99 -12.55 7.48
N GLU A 100 -12.29 -12.39 7.67
CA GLU A 100 -13.02 -11.15 7.48
C GLU A 100 -12.82 -10.23 8.68
N GLY A 101 -11.98 -9.20 8.54
CA GLY A 101 -11.60 -8.31 9.63
C GLY A 101 -11.04 -9.04 10.85
N ASN A 102 -11.04 -8.38 12.01
CA ASN A 102 -10.50 -8.97 13.24
C ASN A 102 -11.44 -9.98 13.90
N GLY A 103 -12.74 -9.93 13.63
CA GLY A 103 -13.78 -10.71 14.31
C GLY A 103 -14.37 -11.86 13.50
N GLY A 104 -14.04 -11.99 12.21
CA GLY A 104 -14.59 -13.01 11.35
C GLY A 104 -14.06 -14.42 11.66
N ARG A 105 -14.68 -15.44 11.08
CA ARG A 105 -14.19 -16.83 11.17
C ARG A 105 -13.24 -17.11 10.00
N ARG A 106 -12.07 -17.66 10.27
CA ARG A 106 -11.06 -18.02 9.26
C ARG A 106 -11.63 -18.92 8.17
N GLY A 107 -11.45 -18.53 6.91
CA GLY A 107 -11.87 -19.26 5.73
C GLY A 107 -13.37 -19.35 5.49
N ALA A 108 -14.20 -18.68 6.29
CA ALA A 108 -15.65 -18.66 6.11
C ALA A 108 -16.04 -17.94 4.81
N LEU A 109 -17.27 -18.16 4.35
CA LEU A 109 -17.84 -17.34 3.27
C LEU A 109 -17.92 -15.88 3.72
N PRO A 110 -17.64 -14.91 2.82
CA PRO A 110 -17.81 -13.50 3.11
C PRO A 110 -19.24 -13.20 3.58
N SER A 111 -19.36 -12.45 4.67
CA SER A 111 -20.66 -12.04 5.20
C SER A 111 -21.29 -10.98 4.29
N ARG A 112 -22.60 -10.76 4.41
CA ARG A 112 -23.26 -9.66 3.70
C ARG A 112 -22.95 -8.31 4.33
N LYS A 113 -22.65 -8.28 5.62
CA LYS A 113 -22.44 -7.05 6.39
C LYS A 113 -20.99 -6.59 6.33
N ASP A 114 -20.06 -7.52 6.53
CA ASP A 114 -18.66 -7.18 6.84
C ASP A 114 -17.68 -7.59 5.73
N SER A 115 -18.18 -8.10 4.59
CA SER A 115 -17.35 -8.56 3.45
C SER A 115 -16.45 -7.49 2.83
N LEU A 116 -16.66 -6.22 3.17
CA LEU A 116 -15.81 -5.09 2.81
C LEU A 116 -14.76 -4.76 3.89
N GLN A 117 -14.73 -5.45 5.00
CA GLN A 117 -13.60 -5.36 5.91
C GLN A 117 -12.33 -5.90 5.25
N PRO A 118 -11.14 -5.44 5.64
CA PRO A 118 -9.89 -5.95 5.10
C PRO A 118 -9.75 -7.46 5.39
N VAL A 119 -9.03 -8.16 4.53
CA VAL A 119 -8.58 -9.50 4.86
C VAL A 119 -7.54 -9.43 5.97
N THR A 120 -7.66 -10.33 6.96
CA THR A 120 -6.69 -10.48 8.05
C THR A 120 -6.32 -11.94 8.26
N ASN A 121 -5.45 -12.23 9.23
CA ASN A 121 -4.97 -13.59 9.51
C ASN A 121 -4.41 -14.29 8.27
N ILE A 122 -3.63 -13.57 7.49
CA ILE A 122 -2.79 -14.02 6.39
C ILE A 122 -1.35 -13.62 6.69
N ASN A 123 -0.40 -14.31 6.10
CA ASN A 123 1.01 -13.95 6.18
C ASN A 123 1.52 -13.34 4.85
N TRP A 124 2.76 -12.91 4.84
CA TRP A 124 3.36 -12.30 3.66
C TRP A 124 3.43 -13.24 2.46
N TYR A 125 3.69 -14.54 2.69
CA TYR A 125 3.75 -15.57 1.66
C TYR A 125 2.40 -15.76 0.98
N ASP A 126 1.33 -15.78 1.77
CA ASP A 126 -0.04 -15.84 1.26
C ASP A 126 -0.34 -14.63 0.36
N ALA A 127 0.11 -13.44 0.76
CA ALA A 127 -0.16 -12.21 0.02
C ALA A 127 0.51 -12.19 -1.37
N ILE A 128 1.78 -12.61 -1.48
CA ILE A 128 2.47 -12.63 -2.79
C ILE A 128 1.95 -13.72 -3.71
N VAL A 129 1.63 -14.90 -3.18
CA VAL A 129 1.03 -16.01 -3.92
C VAL A 129 -0.37 -15.63 -4.41
N TRP A 130 -1.15 -14.92 -3.57
CA TRP A 130 -2.46 -14.40 -3.94
C TRP A 130 -2.37 -13.33 -5.05
N CYS A 131 -1.39 -12.44 -5.00
CA CYS A 131 -1.15 -11.46 -6.06
C CYS A 131 -0.90 -12.13 -7.42
N ASN A 132 -0.08 -13.21 -7.45
CA ASN A 132 0.13 -14.00 -8.66
C ASN A 132 -1.16 -14.65 -9.15
N ALA A 133 -1.92 -15.27 -8.24
CA ALA A 133 -3.20 -15.89 -8.57
C ALA A 133 -4.20 -14.88 -9.12
N PHE A 134 -4.30 -13.71 -8.50
CA PHE A 134 -5.19 -12.65 -8.97
C PHE A 134 -4.77 -12.12 -10.34
N SER A 135 -3.47 -11.99 -10.58
CA SER A 135 -2.95 -11.60 -11.89
C SER A 135 -3.40 -12.56 -12.97
N GLU A 136 -3.22 -13.85 -12.80
CA GLU A 136 -3.67 -14.86 -13.77
C GLU A 136 -5.19 -14.90 -13.93
N MET A 137 -5.94 -14.78 -12.83
CA MET A 137 -7.41 -14.74 -12.85
C MET A 137 -7.94 -13.56 -13.66
N ASP A 138 -7.22 -12.43 -13.65
CA ASP A 138 -7.55 -11.19 -14.39
C ASP A 138 -6.89 -11.12 -15.78
N GLY A 139 -6.17 -12.17 -16.20
CA GLY A 139 -5.51 -12.24 -17.50
C GLY A 139 -4.24 -11.39 -17.62
N ARG A 140 -3.58 -11.12 -16.49
CA ARG A 140 -2.31 -10.39 -16.38
C ARG A 140 -1.14 -11.33 -16.15
N ASN A 141 0.07 -10.85 -16.37
CA ASN A 141 1.29 -11.62 -16.11
C ASN A 141 1.68 -11.49 -14.62
N PRO A 142 1.83 -12.60 -13.88
CA PRO A 142 2.30 -12.59 -12.50
C PRO A 142 3.66 -11.91 -12.33
N CYS A 143 3.85 -11.22 -11.20
CA CYS A 143 5.09 -10.51 -10.89
C CYS A 143 6.11 -11.37 -10.15
N TYR A 144 5.67 -12.34 -9.34
CA TYR A 144 6.55 -13.08 -8.44
C TYR A 144 6.97 -14.43 -9.01
N THR A 145 8.28 -14.60 -9.19
CA THR A 145 8.87 -15.81 -9.77
C THR A 145 10.07 -16.30 -8.97
N TYR A 146 10.34 -17.59 -9.05
CA TYR A 146 11.57 -18.21 -8.61
C TYR A 146 12.15 -19.05 -9.76
N LYS A 147 13.40 -18.78 -10.14
CA LYS A 147 14.06 -19.42 -11.30
C LYS A 147 13.24 -19.37 -12.61
N GLY A 148 12.48 -18.31 -12.78
CA GLY A 148 11.62 -18.12 -13.97
C GLY A 148 10.23 -18.75 -13.87
N GLU A 149 9.94 -19.53 -12.84
CA GLU A 149 8.63 -20.15 -12.62
C GLU A 149 7.77 -19.29 -11.68
N VAL A 150 6.48 -19.19 -11.99
CA VAL A 150 5.51 -18.46 -11.17
C VAL A 150 5.33 -19.16 -9.82
N ILE A 151 5.47 -18.41 -8.73
CA ILE A 151 5.27 -18.95 -7.38
C ILE A 151 3.79 -19.14 -7.12
N ARG A 152 3.42 -20.38 -6.74
CA ARG A 152 2.04 -20.82 -6.51
C ARG A 152 1.78 -21.41 -5.13
N ASP A 153 2.82 -21.67 -4.35
CA ASP A 153 2.74 -22.34 -3.06
C ASP A 153 3.29 -21.47 -1.93
N ALA A 154 2.39 -20.92 -1.12
CA ALA A 154 2.75 -20.10 0.05
C ALA A 154 3.33 -20.93 1.21
N THR A 155 3.25 -22.27 1.16
CA THR A 155 3.83 -23.15 2.18
C THR A 155 5.30 -23.45 1.92
N ASP A 156 5.77 -23.27 0.68
CA ASP A 156 7.21 -23.32 0.35
C ASP A 156 7.87 -21.97 0.63
N THR A 157 8.07 -21.71 1.92
CA THR A 157 8.63 -20.43 2.38
C THR A 157 10.03 -20.16 1.84
N ALA A 158 10.83 -21.20 1.63
CA ALA A 158 12.19 -21.04 1.08
C ALA A 158 12.16 -20.53 -0.37
N VAL A 159 11.25 -21.04 -1.19
CA VAL A 159 11.01 -20.54 -2.56
C VAL A 159 10.48 -19.12 -2.53
N CYS A 160 9.54 -18.83 -1.64
CA CYS A 160 8.98 -17.48 -1.48
C CYS A 160 10.04 -16.46 -1.05
N ASP A 161 10.93 -16.81 -0.12
CA ASP A 161 12.01 -15.92 0.34
C ASP A 161 13.03 -15.62 -0.75
N LEU A 162 13.28 -16.59 -1.64
CA LEU A 162 14.20 -16.46 -2.77
C LEU A 162 13.52 -15.91 -4.04
N SER A 163 12.27 -15.53 -3.94
CA SER A 163 11.50 -15.00 -5.07
C SER A 163 12.02 -13.65 -5.52
N LYS A 164 11.75 -13.35 -6.80
CA LYS A 164 12.00 -12.04 -7.40
C LYS A 164 10.69 -11.43 -7.85
N CYS A 165 10.56 -10.12 -7.70
CA CYS A 165 9.49 -9.34 -8.29
C CYS A 165 9.97 -8.80 -9.65
N ASP A 166 9.28 -9.15 -10.72
CA ASP A 166 9.48 -8.49 -12.02
C ASP A 166 8.58 -7.24 -12.08
N TRP A 167 9.18 -6.11 -11.82
CA TRP A 167 8.52 -4.81 -11.79
C TRP A 167 8.07 -4.31 -13.17
N ASN A 168 8.44 -4.99 -14.25
CA ASN A 168 8.00 -4.64 -15.60
C ASN A 168 6.75 -5.43 -16.02
N GLN A 169 6.29 -6.36 -15.19
CA GLN A 169 5.03 -7.07 -15.43
C GLN A 169 3.83 -6.19 -15.07
N ASN A 170 2.71 -6.47 -15.74
CA ASN A 170 1.46 -5.78 -15.52
C ASN A 170 0.58 -6.43 -14.44
N GLY A 171 1.09 -7.43 -13.75
CA GLY A 171 0.39 -8.15 -12.69
C GLY A 171 0.20 -7.33 -11.41
N TYR A 172 -0.63 -7.87 -10.54
CA TYR A 172 -0.81 -7.34 -9.19
C TYR A 172 0.36 -7.76 -8.29
N ARG A 173 0.78 -6.86 -7.43
CA ARG A 173 1.87 -7.05 -6.48
C ARG A 173 1.66 -6.25 -5.20
N LEU A 174 2.43 -6.52 -4.18
CA LEU A 174 2.57 -5.61 -3.04
C LEU A 174 3.26 -4.31 -3.51
N PRO A 175 2.95 -3.18 -2.91
CA PRO A 175 3.78 -1.98 -3.09
C PRO A 175 5.17 -2.23 -2.50
N SER A 176 6.21 -1.56 -3.03
CA SER A 176 7.43 -1.37 -2.26
C SER A 176 7.15 -0.43 -1.09
N GLU A 177 8.03 -0.45 -0.08
CA GLU A 177 7.92 0.46 1.05
C GLU A 177 7.94 1.92 0.59
N ALA A 178 8.81 2.24 -0.37
CA ALA A 178 8.92 3.58 -0.93
C ALA A 178 7.65 4.00 -1.69
N GLU A 179 7.02 3.08 -2.45
CA GLU A 179 5.74 3.34 -3.10
C GLU A 179 4.63 3.57 -2.07
N TRP A 180 4.58 2.76 -1.01
CA TRP A 180 3.58 2.89 0.04
C TRP A 180 3.68 4.26 0.74
N GLU A 181 4.88 4.65 1.22
CA GLU A 181 5.08 5.93 1.90
C GLU A 181 4.83 7.13 0.98
N TYR A 182 5.30 7.05 -0.28
CA TYR A 182 5.04 8.11 -1.26
C TYR A 182 3.54 8.32 -1.47
N ALA A 183 2.76 7.24 -1.62
CA ALA A 183 1.30 7.30 -1.77
C ALA A 183 0.61 7.84 -0.51
N ALA A 184 1.06 7.40 0.68
CA ALA A 184 0.53 7.86 1.97
C ALA A 184 0.72 9.36 2.19
N ARG A 185 1.85 9.90 1.75
CA ARG A 185 2.23 11.32 1.92
C ARG A 185 1.79 12.22 0.77
N LYS A 186 1.24 11.65 -0.32
CA LYS A 186 0.91 12.39 -1.54
C LYS A 186 -0.22 13.38 -1.32
N THR A 187 0.07 14.65 -1.61
CA THR A 187 -0.91 15.75 -1.67
C THR A 187 -0.82 16.45 -3.03
N PRO A 188 -1.74 17.34 -3.40
CA PRO A 188 -1.60 18.11 -4.61
C PRO A 188 -0.30 18.92 -4.64
N GLY A 189 0.62 18.54 -5.54
CA GLY A 189 1.87 19.26 -5.80
C GLY A 189 3.03 19.00 -4.82
N LYS A 190 2.85 18.23 -3.74
CA LYS A 190 3.91 17.96 -2.76
C LYS A 190 3.66 16.68 -1.94
N LEU A 191 4.57 16.39 -1.02
CA LEU A 191 4.39 15.38 0.02
C LEU A 191 4.18 16.08 1.37
N GLN A 192 3.27 15.56 2.19
CA GLN A 192 3.10 15.96 3.58
C GLN A 192 4.25 15.44 4.46
N SER A 193 4.33 15.92 5.68
CA SER A 193 5.24 15.38 6.71
C SER A 193 4.95 13.90 6.97
N ASP A 194 6.00 13.12 7.13
CA ASP A 194 5.93 11.70 7.51
C ASP A 194 5.58 11.47 8.98
N LEU A 195 5.71 12.50 9.83
CA LEU A 195 5.27 12.44 11.23
C LEU A 195 3.75 12.47 11.40
N LEU A 196 3.03 12.98 10.40
CA LEU A 196 1.58 13.14 10.45
C LEU A 196 0.87 11.92 9.87
N ALA A 197 -0.34 11.65 10.36
CA ALA A 197 -1.23 10.67 9.77
C ALA A 197 -1.49 11.03 8.29
N SER A 198 -1.62 10.01 7.47
CA SER A 198 -1.85 10.19 6.03
C SER A 198 -3.16 10.97 5.80
N GLY A 199 -3.05 12.18 5.26
CA GLY A 199 -4.18 13.07 5.03
C GLY A 199 -4.34 14.20 6.06
N GLN A 200 -3.48 14.32 7.07
CA GLN A 200 -3.45 15.50 7.95
C GLN A 200 -2.96 16.75 7.22
N VAL A 201 -3.78 17.24 6.31
CA VAL A 201 -3.48 18.39 5.47
C VAL A 201 -4.70 19.29 5.30
N ASN A 202 -4.46 20.59 5.12
CA ASN A 202 -5.50 21.56 4.77
C ASN A 202 -5.90 21.46 3.27
N ALA A 203 -6.84 22.28 2.85
CA ALA A 203 -7.33 22.31 1.48
C ALA A 203 -6.26 22.67 0.42
N ASN A 204 -5.13 23.23 0.82
CA ASN A 204 -3.99 23.53 -0.04
C ASN A 204 -2.96 22.40 -0.07
N GLY A 205 -3.18 21.33 0.70
CA GLY A 205 -2.25 20.21 0.88
C GLY A 205 -1.06 20.55 1.80
N ASP A 206 -1.12 21.62 2.60
CA ASP A 206 -0.13 21.90 3.64
C ASP A 206 -0.44 21.07 4.89
N ASP A 207 0.61 20.70 5.62
CA ASP A 207 0.50 20.00 6.90
C ASP A 207 -0.45 20.76 7.85
N ASP A 208 -1.40 20.04 8.45
CA ASP A 208 -2.43 20.58 9.32
C ASP A 208 -2.73 19.65 10.50
N GLU A 209 -2.06 19.89 11.62
CA GLU A 209 -2.22 19.12 12.84
C GLU A 209 -3.63 19.28 13.50
N SER A 210 -4.44 20.23 13.02
CA SER A 210 -5.82 20.36 13.49
C SER A 210 -6.78 19.32 12.90
N VAL A 211 -6.35 18.61 11.86
CA VAL A 211 -7.08 17.46 11.34
C VAL A 211 -6.83 16.27 12.24
N GLU A 212 -7.87 15.80 12.92
CA GLU A 212 -7.76 14.69 13.86
C GLU A 212 -7.45 13.36 13.14
N PRO A 213 -6.39 12.61 13.55
CA PRO A 213 -6.05 11.31 12.97
C PRO A 213 -7.20 10.31 13.00
N THR A 214 -8.06 10.39 14.02
CA THR A 214 -9.28 9.57 14.15
C THR A 214 -10.33 9.81 13.07
N SER A 215 -10.22 10.87 12.30
CA SER A 215 -11.05 11.10 11.11
C SER A 215 -10.50 10.43 9.85
N LEU A 216 -9.20 10.11 9.84
CA LEU A 216 -8.47 9.60 8.69
C LEU A 216 -8.29 8.07 8.73
N GLY A 217 -8.54 7.45 9.89
CA GLY A 217 -8.36 6.01 10.05
C GLY A 217 -8.90 5.46 11.35
N TRP A 218 -8.88 4.15 11.46
CA TRP A 218 -9.35 3.39 12.61
C TRP A 218 -8.15 2.95 13.45
N ILE A 219 -7.97 3.57 14.62
CA ILE A 219 -6.86 3.36 15.55
C ILE A 219 -7.42 3.06 16.96
N SER A 220 -6.59 2.69 17.92
CA SER A 220 -7.06 2.29 19.25
C SER A 220 -7.83 3.38 20.02
N ASP A 221 -7.69 4.64 19.61
CA ASP A 221 -8.35 5.77 20.23
C ASP A 221 -9.83 5.88 19.83
N ASN A 222 -10.18 5.43 18.63
CA ASN A 222 -11.54 5.50 18.12
C ASN A 222 -12.15 4.14 17.76
N SER A 223 -11.39 3.02 17.84
CA SER A 223 -11.89 1.69 17.53
C SER A 223 -11.32 0.60 18.45
N LYS A 224 -12.01 -0.55 18.48
CA LYS A 224 -11.56 -1.82 19.09
C LYS A 224 -11.65 -2.97 18.11
N GLU A 225 -11.90 -2.66 16.85
CA GLU A 225 -12.08 -3.64 15.79
C GLU A 225 -11.71 -3.05 14.43
N THR A 226 -11.55 -3.90 13.41
CA THR A 226 -11.44 -3.48 12.01
C THR A 226 -12.78 -2.96 11.50
N HIS A 227 -12.74 -2.10 10.52
CA HIS A 227 -13.92 -1.54 9.85
C HIS A 227 -13.90 -1.83 8.35
N SER A 228 -15.07 -1.70 7.70
CA SER A 228 -15.15 -1.73 6.24
C SER A 228 -14.25 -0.66 5.64
N VAL A 229 -13.47 -1.05 4.64
CA VAL A 229 -12.55 -0.14 3.96
C VAL A 229 -13.26 1.09 3.39
N GLY A 230 -12.59 2.23 3.36
CA GLY A 230 -13.12 3.46 2.78
C GLY A 230 -14.18 4.16 3.61
N THR A 231 -14.28 3.88 4.91
CA THR A 231 -15.27 4.51 5.82
C THR A 231 -14.71 5.70 6.60
N ALA A 232 -13.39 5.87 6.65
CA ALA A 232 -12.72 7.08 7.13
C ALA A 232 -12.55 8.10 5.99
N LEU A 233 -11.84 9.21 6.22
CA LEU A 233 -11.53 10.18 5.16
C LEU A 233 -10.34 9.71 4.31
N ALA A 234 -10.38 10.03 3.03
CA ALA A 234 -9.27 9.76 2.13
C ALA A 234 -8.14 10.78 2.30
N ASN A 235 -6.91 10.36 2.02
CA ASN A 235 -5.76 11.27 1.94
C ASN A 235 -5.77 12.13 0.67
N GLY A 236 -4.75 12.97 0.48
CA GLY A 236 -4.62 13.86 -0.65
C GLY A 236 -4.49 13.19 -2.03
N ALA A 237 -4.16 11.90 -2.08
CA ALA A 237 -4.17 11.08 -3.28
C ALA A 237 -5.53 10.38 -3.52
N GLY A 238 -6.47 10.49 -2.61
CA GLY A 238 -7.75 9.80 -2.66
C GLY A 238 -7.69 8.34 -2.20
N LEU A 239 -6.67 7.98 -1.42
CA LEU A 239 -6.51 6.66 -0.81
C LEU A 239 -7.11 6.65 0.60
N PHE A 240 -7.75 5.57 0.96
CA PHE A 240 -8.37 5.37 2.27
C PHE A 240 -7.52 4.42 3.13
N ASP A 241 -7.69 4.52 4.43
CA ASP A 241 -7.13 3.60 5.42
C ASP A 241 -5.59 3.47 5.34
N MET A 242 -4.90 4.55 4.86
CA MET A 242 -3.45 4.66 4.92
C MET A 242 -2.95 4.96 6.35
N THR A 243 -3.88 5.08 7.29
CA THR A 243 -3.67 5.26 8.73
C THR A 243 -4.64 4.34 9.46
N GLY A 244 -4.13 3.39 10.25
CA GLY A 244 -4.94 2.47 11.04
C GLY A 244 -5.60 1.35 10.23
N ASN A 245 -6.71 0.84 10.69
CA ASN A 245 -7.43 -0.35 10.25
C ASN A 245 -6.54 -1.60 10.30
N VAL A 246 -5.71 -1.91 9.31
CA VAL A 246 -4.73 -3.00 9.38
C VAL A 246 -3.34 -2.56 8.96
N LEU A 247 -2.30 -3.13 9.58
CA LEU A 247 -0.93 -3.06 9.09
C LEU A 247 -0.83 -3.72 7.72
N GLU A 248 -0.17 -3.06 6.79
CA GLU A 248 -0.10 -3.47 5.40
C GLU A 248 1.29 -3.99 5.03
N PHE A 249 1.35 -5.22 4.51
CA PHE A 249 2.58 -5.78 3.98
C PHE A 249 3.11 -4.97 2.80
N CYS A 250 4.42 -4.69 2.84
CA CYS A 250 5.20 -4.24 1.71
C CYS A 250 6.08 -5.40 1.17
N TRP A 251 6.61 -5.22 -0.05
CA TRP A 251 7.52 -6.19 -0.64
C TRP A 251 8.85 -6.28 0.10
N ASP A 252 9.33 -5.17 0.63
CA ASP A 252 10.69 -4.98 1.11
C ASP A 252 11.05 -5.85 2.30
N TRP A 253 12.27 -6.39 2.31
CA TRP A 253 12.91 -6.85 3.52
C TRP A 253 13.27 -5.65 4.41
N GLN A 254 13.11 -5.81 5.71
CA GLN A 254 13.50 -4.80 6.68
C GLN A 254 15.03 -4.69 6.75
N ALA A 255 15.53 -3.48 6.60
CA ALA A 255 16.93 -3.09 6.85
C ALA A 255 16.98 -1.62 7.26
N SER A 256 18.15 -1.15 7.73
CA SER A 256 18.36 0.28 7.89
C SER A 256 18.28 1.00 6.54
N TYR A 257 17.81 2.24 6.53
CA TYR A 257 17.67 3.03 5.29
C TYR A 257 18.99 3.40 4.62
N ASP A 258 20.11 3.32 5.32
CA ASP A 258 21.46 3.58 4.80
C ASP A 258 22.04 2.41 4.00
N VAL A 259 21.33 1.30 3.86
CA VAL A 259 21.75 0.20 2.99
C VAL A 259 21.87 0.68 1.56
N GLN A 260 23.09 0.62 1.02
CA GLN A 260 23.42 1.17 -0.31
C GLN A 260 23.04 0.24 -1.48
N GLN A 261 22.76 -1.03 -1.21
CA GLN A 261 22.41 -2.00 -2.25
C GLN A 261 20.90 -2.12 -2.40
N LEU A 262 20.31 -1.13 -3.04
CA LEU A 262 18.94 -1.20 -3.48
C LEU A 262 18.92 -1.64 -4.95
N ASP A 263 17.87 -2.39 -5.32
CA ASP A 263 17.60 -2.63 -6.72
C ASP A 263 17.17 -1.31 -7.42
N ILE A 264 16.97 -1.35 -8.74
CA ILE A 264 16.54 -0.17 -9.52
C ILE A 264 15.16 0.36 -9.13
N HIS A 265 14.39 -0.42 -8.38
CA HIS A 265 13.06 -0.07 -7.85
C HIS A 265 13.13 0.34 -6.37
N GLN A 266 14.34 0.32 -5.78
CA GLN A 266 14.62 0.74 -4.41
C GLN A 266 13.79 -0.02 -3.36
N ALA A 267 13.52 -1.28 -3.63
CA ALA A 267 12.68 -2.18 -2.84
C ALA A 267 13.49 -2.96 -1.79
N GLY A 268 14.31 -2.26 -1.01
CA GLY A 268 15.07 -2.83 0.09
C GLY A 268 16.20 -3.79 -0.31
N PRO A 269 16.81 -4.47 0.65
CA PRO A 269 17.87 -5.45 0.41
C PRO A 269 17.31 -6.75 -0.19
N GLU A 270 18.19 -7.53 -0.81
CA GLU A 270 17.82 -8.81 -1.43
C GLU A 270 17.41 -9.87 -0.41
N PHE A 271 17.92 -9.79 0.83
CA PHE A 271 17.67 -10.75 1.91
C PHE A 271 17.40 -10.05 3.24
N GLY A 272 16.63 -10.69 4.09
CA GLY A 272 16.32 -10.24 5.44
C GLY A 272 15.65 -11.33 6.27
N SER A 273 15.27 -11.00 7.50
CA SER A 273 14.54 -11.89 8.41
C SER A 273 13.09 -11.44 8.65
N GLU A 274 12.79 -10.19 8.34
CA GLU A 274 11.49 -9.55 8.57
C GLU A 274 11.08 -8.76 7.33
N ARG A 275 9.78 -8.72 7.05
CA ARG A 275 9.20 -7.89 5.98
C ARG A 275 8.66 -6.59 6.57
N VAL A 276 8.80 -5.52 5.79
CA VAL A 276 8.28 -4.21 6.17
C VAL A 276 6.76 -4.22 6.15
N MET A 277 6.17 -3.57 7.16
CA MET A 277 4.75 -3.26 7.23
C MET A 277 4.54 -1.78 7.54
N ARG A 278 3.42 -1.23 7.08
CA ARG A 278 3.15 0.20 7.14
C ARG A 278 1.70 0.49 7.54
N GLY A 279 1.43 1.75 7.95
CA GLY A 279 0.08 2.29 8.14
C GLY A 279 -0.47 2.22 9.56
N GLY A 280 0.07 1.37 10.42
CA GLY A 280 -0.53 1.12 11.72
C GLY A 280 -1.80 0.27 11.64
N SER A 281 -2.54 0.12 12.74
CA SER A 281 -3.74 -0.69 12.79
C SER A 281 -4.72 -0.26 13.90
N TRP A 282 -5.93 -0.82 13.87
CA TRP A 282 -7.01 -0.55 14.83
C TRP A 282 -6.61 -0.75 16.30
N ASN A 283 -5.60 -1.53 16.60
CA ASN A 283 -5.15 -1.82 17.98
C ASN A 283 -3.84 -1.10 18.37
N GLN A 284 -3.33 -0.19 17.54
CA GLN A 284 -2.14 0.59 17.83
C GLN A 284 -2.50 1.98 18.40
N TYR A 285 -1.70 2.43 19.36
CA TYR A 285 -1.88 3.72 20.01
C TYR A 285 -1.49 4.90 19.11
N THR A 286 -2.08 6.06 19.38
CA THR A 286 -1.95 7.33 18.64
C THR A 286 -0.53 7.80 18.35
N MET A 287 0.47 7.38 19.10
CA MET A 287 1.85 7.79 18.88
C MET A 287 2.56 7.03 17.73
N PHE A 288 1.85 6.12 17.03
CA PHE A 288 2.42 5.21 16.03
C PHE A 288 1.58 5.16 14.75
N TYR A 289 1.15 6.30 14.24
CA TYR A 289 0.32 6.38 13.01
C TYR A 289 0.86 7.36 11.96
N GLY A 290 2.04 7.92 12.16
CA GLY A 290 2.68 8.77 11.15
C GLY A 290 2.85 8.01 9.83
N ALA A 291 2.69 8.71 8.71
CA ALA A 291 2.85 8.09 7.39
C ALA A 291 4.27 7.54 7.16
N GLY A 292 5.26 8.00 7.94
CA GLY A 292 6.63 7.49 7.96
C GLY A 292 6.88 6.36 8.96
N ASP A 293 5.93 6.04 9.85
CA ASP A 293 6.13 4.97 10.82
C ASP A 293 6.27 3.62 10.15
N ARG A 294 7.26 2.86 10.62
CA ARG A 294 7.73 1.63 10.01
C ARG A 294 7.70 0.49 11.01
N TYR A 295 7.12 -0.62 10.58
CA TYR A 295 7.06 -1.86 11.34
C TYR A 295 7.69 -2.98 10.53
N SER A 296 8.07 -4.06 11.21
CA SER A 296 8.54 -5.26 10.54
C SER A 296 8.19 -6.50 11.34
N PHE A 297 7.91 -7.58 10.64
CA PHE A 297 7.55 -8.86 11.23
C PHE A 297 8.12 -10.01 10.40
N ASN A 298 8.29 -11.16 11.06
CA ASN A 298 8.66 -12.37 10.35
C ASN A 298 7.59 -12.68 9.29
N PRO A 299 7.98 -12.98 8.03
CA PRO A 299 7.03 -13.18 6.93
C PRO A 299 6.04 -14.34 7.14
N SER A 300 6.29 -15.24 8.08
CA SER A 300 5.36 -16.33 8.44
C SER A 300 4.31 -15.95 9.48
N GLU A 301 4.46 -14.80 10.16
CA GLU A 301 3.50 -14.35 11.16
C GLU A 301 2.21 -13.88 10.52
N PHE A 302 1.10 -14.13 11.23
CA PHE A 302 -0.24 -13.71 10.82
C PHE A 302 -1.06 -13.30 12.04
N TYR A 303 -1.69 -12.15 11.97
CA TYR A 303 -2.50 -11.61 13.06
C TYR A 303 -3.79 -11.00 12.51
N ASN A 304 -4.76 -10.76 13.41
CA ASN A 304 -6.06 -10.17 13.06
C ASN A 304 -6.01 -8.66 12.81
N TYR A 305 -4.81 -8.10 12.71
CA TYR A 305 -4.50 -6.73 12.35
C TYR A 305 -3.44 -6.62 11.23
N PHE A 306 -3.11 -7.74 10.56
CA PHE A 306 -2.26 -7.78 9.36
C PHE A 306 -3.12 -7.93 8.11
N GLY A 307 -2.86 -7.10 7.13
CA GLY A 307 -3.49 -7.13 5.82
C GLY A 307 -2.54 -6.61 4.75
N PHE A 308 -3.05 -6.18 3.62
CA PHE A 308 -2.26 -5.58 2.55
C PHE A 308 -3.13 -4.82 1.56
N ARG A 309 -2.52 -3.99 0.75
CA ARG A 309 -3.10 -3.47 -0.50
C ARG A 309 -2.23 -3.83 -1.68
N ILE A 310 -2.80 -3.79 -2.87
CA ILE A 310 -2.11 -4.15 -4.10
C ILE A 310 -1.70 -2.93 -4.91
N ALA A 311 -0.61 -3.09 -5.64
CA ALA A 311 -0.10 -2.14 -6.62
C ALA A 311 0.06 -2.82 -7.99
N VAL A 312 0.21 -2.01 -9.03
CA VAL A 312 0.53 -2.41 -10.41
C VAL A 312 1.52 -1.40 -10.95
N SER A 313 2.56 -1.87 -11.59
CA SER A 313 3.50 -1.00 -12.30
C SER A 313 2.80 -0.27 -13.47
N ALA A 314 3.15 1.00 -13.71
CA ALA A 314 2.67 1.69 -14.91
C ALA A 314 3.29 1.07 -16.15
N GLU A 315 2.52 1.05 -17.25
CA GLU A 315 2.99 0.63 -18.57
C GLU A 315 3.96 1.63 -19.19
#